data_2a3346775a9c5577e9399cd05d5be088
#
_entry.id   2a3346775a9c5577e9399cd05d5be088
#
_cell.length_a   1.000
_cell.length_b   1.000
_cell.length_c   1.000
_cell.angle_alpha   90.00
_cell.angle_beta   90.00
_cell.angle_gamma   90.00
#
_symmetry.space_group_name_H-M   'P 1'
#
loop_
_entity.id
_entity.type
_entity.pdbx_description
1 polymer ?
#
loop_
_entity_poly.entity_id
_entity_poly.type
_entity_poly.pdbx_seq_one_letter_code
_entity_poly.pdbx_strand_id
1 'polypeptide(L)'
;MKTLEKVSDFVGKYMAAIVIVVAALALFFPGTFSVVKTAWVNTLLGIVMFGMGLTLKPEDFKVVFSRPKDVIIGCIAQFTLMPFLAWALTLVFHLPTELAIGVILVGTCPGGTSSNVMTYLSKGDVALSVGMTAVSTVLAPFLTPLLTLLYAGQRVEVNPVNMFLSIVKVVLVPIALGFVVNHFFHAFTQNAVRVLPLISTTAIVLIICAVVSANSAKIMTSGLLILAVVILHNLLGYLTGFGVGKLLKLDLSLIHI
;
A
#
# COMPACT_ATOMS: atom_id res chain seq x y z
N MET A 1 -22.61 15.86 13.19
CA MET A 1 -21.32 16.07 12.51
C MET A 1 -20.15 16.12 13.49
N LYS A 2 -20.11 17.02 14.48
CA LYS A 2 -18.99 17.14 15.44
C LYS A 2 -18.62 15.83 16.20
N THR A 3 -19.60 15.00 16.52
CA THR A 3 -19.34 13.72 17.22
C THR A 3 -18.70 12.69 16.27
N LEU A 4 -19.16 12.62 15.02
CA LEU A 4 -18.57 11.76 13.99
C LEU A 4 -17.14 12.15 13.63
N GLU A 5 -16.84 13.45 13.57
CA GLU A 5 -15.49 13.96 13.35
C GLU A 5 -14.56 13.55 14.48
N LYS A 6 -14.98 13.71 15.75
CA LYS A 6 -14.19 13.28 16.90
C LYS A 6 -13.91 11.77 16.91
N VAL A 7 -14.91 10.94 16.52
CA VAL A 7 -14.73 9.51 16.40
C VAL A 7 -13.78 9.18 15.25
N SER A 8 -13.91 9.85 14.10
CA SER A 8 -13.02 9.71 12.94
C SER A 8 -11.56 10.04 13.30
N ASP A 9 -11.34 11.15 13.99
CA ASP A 9 -10.01 11.57 14.44
C ASP A 9 -9.41 10.57 15.46
N PHE A 10 -10.22 10.08 16.38
CA PHE A 10 -9.81 9.07 17.35
C PHE A 10 -9.42 7.76 16.66
N VAL A 11 -10.27 7.26 15.76
CA VAL A 11 -10.03 6.03 15.00
C VAL A 11 -8.79 6.19 14.10
N GLY A 12 -8.63 7.32 13.43
CA GLY A 12 -7.44 7.62 12.64
C GLY A 12 -6.15 7.65 13.48
N LYS A 13 -6.21 8.29 14.66
CA LYS A 13 -5.07 8.38 15.57
C LYS A 13 -4.63 7.01 16.11
N TYR A 14 -5.58 6.14 16.41
CA TYR A 14 -5.31 4.82 17.00
C TYR A 14 -5.42 3.67 16.00
N MET A 15 -5.45 3.98 14.69
CA MET A 15 -5.64 3.00 13.62
C MET A 15 -4.68 1.80 13.73
N ALA A 16 -3.38 2.05 13.94
CA ALA A 16 -2.38 0.99 14.06
C ALA A 16 -2.67 0.05 15.24
N ALA A 17 -3.03 0.63 16.41
CA ALA A 17 -3.36 -0.17 17.60
C ALA A 17 -4.64 -1.00 17.38
N ILE A 18 -5.68 -0.40 16.78
CA ILE A 18 -6.94 -1.08 16.45
C ILE A 18 -6.66 -2.26 15.51
N VAL A 19 -5.88 -2.02 14.46
CA VAL A 19 -5.51 -3.06 13.47
C VAL A 19 -4.76 -4.21 14.14
N ILE A 20 -3.77 -3.93 14.98
CA ILE A 20 -2.98 -4.97 15.68
C ILE A 20 -3.88 -5.79 16.62
N VAL A 21 -4.72 -5.13 17.42
CA VAL A 21 -5.64 -5.82 18.34
C VAL A 21 -6.62 -6.71 17.58
N VAL A 22 -7.23 -6.17 16.51
CA VAL A 22 -8.19 -6.96 15.72
C VAL A 22 -7.51 -8.09 14.95
N ALA A 23 -6.30 -7.88 14.42
CA ALA A 23 -5.52 -8.94 13.78
C ALA A 23 -5.19 -10.08 14.78
N ALA A 24 -4.79 -9.73 16.01
CA ALA A 24 -4.56 -10.71 17.06
C ALA A 24 -5.84 -11.47 17.42
N LEU A 25 -6.95 -10.78 17.61
CA LEU A 25 -8.25 -11.43 17.89
C LEU A 25 -8.69 -12.35 16.74
N ALA A 26 -8.56 -11.92 15.49
CA ALA A 26 -8.89 -12.73 14.32
C ALA A 26 -7.97 -13.95 14.16
N LEU A 27 -6.72 -13.84 14.61
CA LEU A 27 -5.76 -14.94 14.60
C LEU A 27 -6.09 -16.02 15.64
N PHE A 28 -6.40 -15.61 16.89
CA PHE A 28 -6.67 -16.54 17.99
C PHE A 28 -8.11 -17.05 18.03
N PHE A 29 -9.06 -16.28 17.48
CA PHE A 29 -10.49 -16.63 17.44
C PHE A 29 -11.04 -16.60 16.00
N PRO A 30 -10.47 -17.39 15.06
CA PRO A 30 -10.84 -17.31 13.64
C PRO A 30 -12.31 -17.61 13.38
N GLY A 31 -12.96 -18.49 14.18
CA GLY A 31 -14.37 -18.82 14.05
C GLY A 31 -15.31 -17.63 14.23
N THR A 32 -14.99 -16.71 15.12
CA THR A 32 -15.81 -15.51 15.38
C THR A 32 -15.74 -14.52 14.20
N PHE A 33 -14.60 -14.42 13.55
CA PHE A 33 -14.36 -13.46 12.46
C PHE A 33 -14.61 -14.03 11.06
N SER A 34 -14.90 -15.33 10.93
CA SER A 34 -15.23 -16.01 9.67
C SER A 34 -16.53 -15.49 9.01
N VAL A 35 -17.33 -14.70 9.73
CA VAL A 35 -18.51 -14.01 9.21
C VAL A 35 -18.13 -13.03 8.09
N VAL A 36 -16.94 -12.42 8.16
CA VAL A 36 -16.43 -11.53 7.12
C VAL A 36 -15.78 -12.38 6.02
N LYS A 37 -16.47 -12.51 4.90
CA LYS A 37 -16.03 -13.38 3.79
C LYS A 37 -14.89 -12.73 3.00
N THR A 38 -13.92 -13.53 2.58
CA THR A 38 -12.80 -13.09 1.71
C THR A 38 -13.29 -12.51 0.38
N ALA A 39 -14.48 -12.91 -0.10
CA ALA A 39 -15.10 -12.33 -1.29
C ALA A 39 -15.37 -10.82 -1.18
N TRP A 40 -15.48 -10.28 0.04
CA TRP A 40 -15.71 -8.83 0.25
C TRP A 40 -14.44 -8.00 0.17
N VAL A 41 -13.27 -8.62 0.23
CA VAL A 41 -11.97 -7.94 0.26
C VAL A 41 -11.80 -6.98 -0.91
N ASN A 42 -12.10 -7.41 -2.13
CA ASN A 42 -11.96 -6.55 -3.31
C ASN A 42 -12.90 -5.34 -3.27
N THR A 43 -14.13 -5.51 -2.78
CA THR A 43 -15.10 -4.41 -2.64
C THR A 43 -14.67 -3.43 -1.55
N LEU A 44 -14.23 -3.94 -0.40
CA LEU A 44 -13.73 -3.12 0.71
C LEU A 44 -12.47 -2.36 0.29
N LEU A 45 -11.55 -3.01 -0.43
CA LEU A 45 -10.37 -2.37 -0.97
C LEU A 45 -10.75 -1.26 -1.98
N GLY A 46 -11.72 -1.53 -2.85
CA GLY A 46 -12.25 -0.52 -3.78
C GLY A 46 -12.81 0.71 -3.05
N ILE A 47 -13.51 0.52 -1.92
CA ILE A 47 -14.00 1.63 -1.08
C ILE A 47 -12.83 2.46 -0.52
N VAL A 48 -11.78 1.79 -0.02
CA VAL A 48 -10.57 2.48 0.48
C VAL A 48 -9.89 3.26 -0.64
N MET A 49 -9.74 2.65 -1.83
CA MET A 49 -9.11 3.28 -2.99
C MET A 49 -9.94 4.45 -3.53
N PHE A 50 -11.26 4.34 -3.55
CA PHE A 50 -12.15 5.46 -3.86
C PHE A 50 -11.97 6.62 -2.88
N GLY A 51 -11.91 6.30 -1.57
CA GLY A 51 -11.61 7.28 -0.53
C GLY A 51 -10.27 7.99 -0.77
N MET A 52 -9.22 7.25 -1.13
CA MET A 52 -7.94 7.83 -1.50
C MET A 52 -8.08 8.78 -2.70
N GLY A 53 -8.85 8.39 -3.72
CA GLY A 53 -9.15 9.24 -4.88
C GLY A 53 -9.83 10.57 -4.51
N LEU A 54 -10.73 10.54 -3.51
CA LEU A 54 -11.38 11.76 -2.98
C LEU A 54 -10.40 12.75 -2.32
N THR A 55 -9.24 12.29 -1.86
CA THR A 55 -8.21 13.15 -1.24
C THR A 55 -7.21 13.72 -2.22
N LEU A 56 -7.09 13.16 -3.43
CA LEU A 56 -6.16 13.63 -4.46
C LEU A 56 -6.62 14.97 -5.04
N LYS A 57 -5.66 15.87 -5.22
CA LYS A 57 -5.87 17.20 -5.80
C LYS A 57 -5.11 17.33 -7.12
N PRO A 58 -5.57 18.14 -8.09
CA PRO A 58 -4.82 18.44 -9.31
C PRO A 58 -3.43 19.02 -9.01
N GLU A 59 -3.29 19.74 -7.89
CA GLU A 59 -2.03 20.33 -7.44
C GLU A 59 -0.97 19.28 -7.12
N ASP A 60 -1.37 18.10 -6.64
CA ASP A 60 -0.46 17.00 -6.30
C ASP A 60 0.27 16.49 -7.55
N PHE A 61 -0.36 16.61 -8.72
CA PHE A 61 0.26 16.25 -10.00
C PHE A 61 1.19 17.34 -10.56
N LYS A 62 1.09 18.62 -10.10
CA LYS A 62 1.99 19.69 -10.55
C LYS A 62 3.43 19.39 -10.20
N VAL A 63 3.68 18.75 -9.05
CA VAL A 63 5.03 18.35 -8.61
C VAL A 63 5.66 17.36 -9.60
N VAL A 64 4.85 16.45 -10.15
CA VAL A 64 5.32 15.48 -11.15
C VAL A 64 5.88 16.18 -12.39
N PHE A 65 5.23 17.27 -12.82
CA PHE A 65 5.66 18.03 -13.98
C PHE A 65 6.77 19.05 -13.67
N SER A 66 6.82 19.57 -12.44
CA SER A 66 7.85 20.53 -12.03
C SER A 66 9.18 19.86 -11.68
N ARG A 67 9.15 18.62 -11.17
CA ARG A 67 10.33 17.84 -10.74
C ARG A 67 10.33 16.42 -11.30
N PRO A 68 10.24 16.26 -12.63
CA PRO A 68 10.08 14.93 -13.25
C PRO A 68 11.26 14.00 -12.98
N LYS A 69 12.48 14.55 -12.87
CA LYS A 69 13.69 13.75 -12.58
C LYS A 69 13.58 13.03 -11.25
N ASP A 70 13.16 13.74 -10.19
CA ASP A 70 13.08 13.18 -8.84
C ASP A 70 11.99 12.09 -8.77
N VAL A 71 10.84 12.34 -9.41
CA VAL A 71 9.74 11.36 -9.48
C VAL A 71 10.16 10.12 -10.27
N ILE A 72 10.84 10.29 -11.41
CA ILE A 72 11.32 9.16 -12.23
C ILE A 72 12.35 8.33 -11.45
N ILE A 73 13.31 8.98 -10.78
CA ILE A 73 14.32 8.28 -9.96
C ILE A 73 13.64 7.46 -8.87
N GLY A 74 12.70 8.04 -8.14
CA GLY A 74 12.00 7.33 -7.10
C GLY A 74 11.14 6.18 -7.61
N CYS A 75 10.42 6.35 -8.73
CA CYS A 75 9.67 5.26 -9.35
C CYS A 75 10.60 4.13 -9.85
N ILE A 76 11.73 4.46 -10.46
CA ILE A 76 12.72 3.47 -10.87
C ILE A 76 13.28 2.74 -9.64
N ALA A 77 13.65 3.46 -8.59
CA ALA A 77 14.14 2.86 -7.36
C ALA A 77 13.08 1.93 -6.75
N GLN A 78 11.81 2.36 -6.64
CA GLN A 78 10.72 1.55 -6.14
C GLN A 78 10.56 0.25 -6.91
N PHE A 79 10.44 0.30 -8.23
CA PHE A 79 10.15 -0.86 -9.06
C PHE A 79 11.38 -1.69 -9.45
N THR A 80 12.59 -1.28 -9.08
CA THR A 80 13.80 -2.09 -9.24
C THR A 80 14.32 -2.64 -7.91
N LEU A 81 14.53 -1.77 -6.92
CA LEU A 81 15.13 -2.17 -5.66
C LEU A 81 14.19 -3.04 -4.81
N MET A 82 12.93 -2.61 -4.65
CA MET A 82 12.00 -3.34 -3.77
C MET A 82 11.68 -4.75 -4.27
N PRO A 83 11.40 -4.99 -5.57
CA PRO A 83 11.23 -6.35 -6.08
C PRO A 83 12.49 -7.20 -5.98
N PHE A 84 13.65 -6.61 -6.26
CA PHE A 84 14.93 -7.31 -6.14
C PHE A 84 15.22 -7.73 -4.69
N LEU A 85 15.03 -6.82 -3.72
CA LEU A 85 15.19 -7.13 -2.29
C LEU A 85 14.21 -8.21 -1.83
N ALA A 86 12.95 -8.12 -2.26
CA ALA A 86 11.94 -9.14 -1.96
C ALA A 86 12.38 -10.51 -2.49
N TRP A 87 12.76 -10.59 -3.75
CA TRP A 87 13.27 -11.82 -4.37
C TRP A 87 14.52 -12.35 -3.65
N ALA A 88 15.52 -11.52 -3.38
CA ALA A 88 16.72 -11.90 -2.66
C ALA A 88 16.42 -12.47 -1.27
N LEU A 89 15.49 -11.86 -0.53
CA LEU A 89 15.07 -12.37 0.77
C LEU A 89 14.38 -13.73 0.65
N THR A 90 13.60 -13.99 -0.41
CA THR A 90 13.01 -15.31 -0.62
C THR A 90 14.04 -16.41 -0.82
N LEU A 91 15.18 -16.07 -1.42
CA LEU A 91 16.30 -17.00 -1.60
C LEU A 91 17.08 -17.20 -0.28
N VAL A 92 17.42 -16.10 0.41
CA VAL A 92 18.20 -16.15 1.67
C VAL A 92 17.45 -16.94 2.75
N PHE A 93 16.16 -16.74 2.87
CA PHE A 93 15.33 -17.44 3.87
C PHE A 93 14.75 -18.77 3.38
N HIS A 94 15.10 -19.20 2.15
CA HIS A 94 14.58 -20.45 1.54
C HIS A 94 13.06 -20.59 1.68
N LEU A 95 12.32 -19.50 1.39
CA LEU A 95 10.89 -19.47 1.60
C LEU A 95 10.16 -20.50 0.72
N PRO A 96 9.15 -21.20 1.26
CA PRO A 96 8.24 -22.02 0.47
C PRO A 96 7.59 -21.17 -0.63
N THR A 97 7.29 -21.79 -1.77
CA THR A 97 6.80 -21.11 -2.97
C THR A 97 5.63 -20.16 -2.71
N GLU A 98 4.63 -20.59 -1.93
CA GLU A 98 3.47 -19.75 -1.59
C GLU A 98 3.84 -18.47 -0.84
N LEU A 99 4.77 -18.57 0.12
CA LEU A 99 5.23 -17.43 0.90
C LEU A 99 6.15 -16.52 0.07
N ALA A 100 7.01 -17.12 -0.75
CA ALA A 100 7.91 -16.40 -1.64
C ALA A 100 7.14 -15.49 -2.62
N ILE A 101 6.04 -16.01 -3.21
CA ILE A 101 5.18 -15.21 -4.10
C ILE A 101 4.57 -14.04 -3.36
N GLY A 102 4.06 -14.25 -2.13
CA GLY A 102 3.50 -13.17 -1.31
C GLY A 102 4.52 -12.06 -1.04
N VAL A 103 5.76 -12.41 -0.70
CA VAL A 103 6.86 -11.45 -0.46
C VAL A 103 7.23 -10.71 -1.74
N ILE A 104 7.36 -11.42 -2.87
CA ILE A 104 7.64 -10.82 -4.19
C ILE A 104 6.51 -9.85 -4.58
N LEU A 105 5.24 -10.25 -4.40
CA LEU A 105 4.09 -9.38 -4.67
C LEU A 105 4.16 -8.09 -3.86
N VAL A 106 4.49 -8.14 -2.58
CA VAL A 106 4.68 -6.94 -1.74
C VAL A 106 5.78 -6.05 -2.32
N GLY A 107 6.91 -6.64 -2.73
CA GLY A 107 8.01 -5.89 -3.34
C GLY A 107 7.67 -5.24 -4.69
N THR A 108 6.76 -5.85 -5.47
CA THR A 108 6.34 -5.32 -6.78
C THR A 108 5.19 -4.30 -6.68
N CYS A 109 4.62 -4.08 -5.48
CA CYS A 109 3.58 -3.10 -5.26
C CYS A 109 4.10 -1.65 -5.41
N PRO A 110 3.22 -0.69 -5.76
CA PRO A 110 3.57 0.72 -5.75
C PRO A 110 3.85 1.24 -4.34
N GLY A 111 4.43 2.43 -4.24
CA GLY A 111 4.65 3.10 -2.96
C GLY A 111 3.38 3.28 -2.14
N GLY A 112 3.43 2.97 -0.85
CA GLY A 112 2.29 3.05 0.04
C GLY A 112 2.00 4.48 0.50
N THR A 113 0.71 4.83 0.66
CA THR A 113 0.29 6.16 1.17
C THR A 113 0.79 6.45 2.59
N SER A 114 1.12 5.41 3.36
CA SER A 114 1.73 5.56 4.69
C SER A 114 3.09 6.27 4.62
N SER A 115 3.82 6.16 3.50
CA SER A 115 5.08 6.86 3.29
C SER A 115 4.91 8.39 3.32
N ASN A 116 3.78 8.90 2.83
CA ASN A 116 3.49 10.34 2.85
C ASN A 116 3.37 10.87 4.30
N VAL A 117 2.80 10.07 5.20
CA VAL A 117 2.70 10.41 6.63
C VAL A 117 4.09 10.38 7.28
N MET A 118 4.89 9.37 6.96
CA MET A 118 6.28 9.27 7.46
C MET A 118 7.13 10.43 6.96
N THR A 119 7.01 10.80 5.68
CA THR A 119 7.66 11.97 5.09
C THR A 119 7.26 13.26 5.82
N TYR A 120 5.97 13.43 6.11
CA TYR A 120 5.48 14.58 6.89
C TYR A 120 6.09 14.64 8.30
N LEU A 121 6.07 13.53 9.02
CA LEU A 121 6.64 13.44 10.38
C LEU A 121 8.15 13.68 10.40
N SER A 122 8.84 13.26 9.35
CA SER A 122 10.28 13.48 9.16
C SER A 122 10.62 14.86 8.60
N LYS A 123 9.63 15.75 8.41
CA LYS A 123 9.78 17.08 7.81
C LYS A 123 10.39 17.05 6.39
N GLY A 124 10.15 15.96 5.65
CA GLY A 124 10.54 15.80 4.25
C GLY A 124 9.56 16.47 3.28
N ASP A 125 9.83 16.34 1.99
CA ASP A 125 9.00 16.90 0.92
C ASP A 125 7.76 16.04 0.68
N VAL A 126 6.67 16.38 1.36
CA VAL A 126 5.38 15.67 1.28
C VAL A 126 4.80 15.74 -0.14
N ALA A 127 4.96 16.87 -0.83
CA ALA A 127 4.40 17.04 -2.17
C ALA A 127 5.06 16.08 -3.16
N LEU A 128 6.38 15.93 -3.08
CA LEU A 128 7.11 14.95 -3.89
C LEU A 128 6.71 13.52 -3.55
N SER A 129 6.59 13.18 -2.26
CA SER A 129 6.17 11.85 -1.80
C SER A 129 4.79 11.47 -2.35
N VAL A 130 3.82 12.39 -2.28
CA VAL A 130 2.46 12.20 -2.84
C VAL A 130 2.52 12.03 -4.36
N GLY A 131 3.29 12.89 -5.06
CA GLY A 131 3.46 12.78 -6.50
C GLY A 131 4.06 11.44 -6.94
N MET A 132 5.08 10.97 -6.25
CA MET A 132 5.69 9.66 -6.52
C MET A 132 4.73 8.50 -6.25
N THR A 133 3.98 8.56 -5.15
CA THR A 133 2.96 7.56 -4.83
C THR A 133 1.88 7.53 -5.91
N ALA A 134 1.41 8.68 -6.37
CA ALA A 134 0.41 8.77 -7.43
C ALA A 134 0.92 8.17 -8.74
N VAL A 135 2.14 8.53 -9.18
CA VAL A 135 2.74 8.01 -10.42
C VAL A 135 2.99 6.51 -10.31
N SER A 136 3.57 6.03 -9.20
CA SER A 136 3.81 4.59 -9.02
C SER A 136 2.49 3.79 -9.00
N THR A 137 1.42 4.34 -8.43
CA THR A 137 0.10 3.70 -8.43
C THR A 137 -0.50 3.61 -9.85
N VAL A 138 -0.31 4.63 -10.69
CA VAL A 138 -0.75 4.61 -12.10
C VAL A 138 0.08 3.60 -12.92
N LEU A 139 1.37 3.46 -12.62
CA LEU A 139 2.26 2.50 -13.28
C LEU A 139 2.05 1.05 -12.80
N ALA A 140 1.54 0.84 -11.59
CA ALA A 140 1.40 -0.46 -10.96
C ALA A 140 0.63 -1.50 -11.80
N PRO A 141 -0.50 -1.20 -12.47
CA PRO A 141 -1.18 -2.18 -13.32
C PRO A 141 -0.29 -2.83 -14.36
N PHE A 142 0.68 -2.10 -14.87
CA PHE A 142 1.63 -2.58 -15.87
C PHE A 142 2.86 -3.23 -15.24
N LEU A 143 3.50 -2.53 -14.31
CA LEU A 143 4.78 -2.95 -13.74
C LEU A 143 4.65 -4.09 -12.75
N THR A 144 3.62 -4.08 -11.87
CA THR A 144 3.46 -5.14 -10.86
C THR A 144 3.27 -6.52 -11.51
N PRO A 145 2.38 -6.74 -12.50
CA PRO A 145 2.25 -8.03 -13.15
C PRO A 145 3.52 -8.48 -13.89
N LEU A 146 4.19 -7.54 -14.58
CA LEU A 146 5.42 -7.82 -15.33
C LEU A 146 6.55 -8.23 -14.39
N LEU A 147 6.77 -7.48 -13.32
CA LEU A 147 7.81 -7.79 -12.33
C LEU A 147 7.48 -9.06 -11.55
N THR A 148 6.21 -9.30 -11.23
CA THR A 148 5.81 -10.56 -10.60
C THR A 148 6.08 -11.74 -11.52
N LEU A 149 5.78 -11.64 -12.82
CA LEU A 149 6.13 -12.66 -13.80
C LEU A 149 7.65 -12.88 -13.87
N LEU A 150 8.42 -11.80 -13.87
CA LEU A 150 9.89 -11.86 -13.93
C LEU A 150 10.50 -12.59 -12.71
N TYR A 151 10.07 -12.25 -11.51
CA TYR A 151 10.68 -12.74 -10.27
C TYR A 151 10.03 -14.03 -9.72
N ALA A 152 8.75 -14.24 -9.98
CA ALA A 152 8.00 -15.39 -9.47
C ALA A 152 7.51 -16.37 -10.56
N GLY A 153 7.56 -16.00 -11.84
CA GLY A 153 7.00 -16.78 -12.93
C GLY A 153 7.62 -18.17 -13.14
N GLN A 154 8.85 -18.38 -12.66
CA GLN A 154 9.49 -19.71 -12.68
C GLN A 154 8.95 -20.65 -11.59
N ARG A 155 8.27 -20.11 -10.58
CA ARG A 155 7.77 -20.86 -9.41
C ARG A 155 6.27 -21.15 -9.51
N VAL A 156 5.53 -20.31 -10.20
CA VAL A 156 4.06 -20.40 -10.32
C VAL A 156 3.62 -19.80 -11.65
N GLU A 157 2.55 -20.35 -12.23
CA GLU A 157 1.89 -19.77 -13.39
C GLU A 157 1.26 -18.41 -13.00
N VAL A 158 1.90 -17.34 -13.41
CA VAL A 158 1.41 -15.98 -13.26
C VAL A 158 0.72 -15.57 -14.55
N ASN A 159 -0.56 -15.21 -14.48
CA ASN A 159 -1.26 -14.61 -15.61
C ASN A 159 -1.21 -13.06 -15.49
N PRO A 160 -0.32 -12.39 -16.22
CA PRO A 160 -0.14 -10.94 -16.08
C PRO A 160 -1.37 -10.13 -16.54
N VAL A 161 -2.15 -10.66 -17.50
CA VAL A 161 -3.36 -9.99 -17.99
C VAL A 161 -4.44 -9.97 -16.91
N ASN A 162 -4.67 -11.10 -16.25
CA ASN A 162 -5.64 -11.18 -15.15
C ASN A 162 -5.22 -10.29 -13.97
N MET A 163 -3.93 -10.23 -13.65
CA MET A 163 -3.40 -9.32 -12.62
C MET A 163 -3.59 -7.87 -13.03
N PHE A 164 -3.26 -7.50 -14.26
CA PHE A 164 -3.48 -6.16 -14.79
C PHE A 164 -4.94 -5.74 -14.64
N LEU A 165 -5.87 -6.56 -15.13
CA LEU A 165 -7.31 -6.27 -15.06
C LEU A 165 -7.81 -6.17 -13.61
N SER A 166 -7.28 -6.99 -12.71
CA SER A 166 -7.63 -6.95 -11.28
C SER A 166 -7.17 -5.64 -10.65
N ILE A 167 -5.92 -5.22 -10.87
CA ILE A 167 -5.38 -3.98 -10.34
C ILE A 167 -6.14 -2.76 -10.91
N VAL A 168 -6.42 -2.76 -12.22
CA VAL A 168 -7.22 -1.70 -12.84
C VAL A 168 -8.59 -1.59 -12.18
N LYS A 169 -9.31 -2.71 -12.03
CA LYS A 169 -10.67 -2.72 -11.47
C LYS A 169 -10.72 -2.35 -9.98
N VAL A 170 -9.77 -2.84 -9.19
CA VAL A 170 -9.83 -2.74 -7.72
C VAL A 170 -9.10 -1.50 -7.20
N VAL A 171 -8.11 -1.00 -7.95
CA VAL A 171 -7.27 0.14 -7.53
C VAL A 171 -7.53 1.35 -8.42
N LEU A 172 -7.22 1.25 -9.71
CA LEU A 172 -7.17 2.42 -10.59
C LEU A 172 -8.55 3.04 -10.83
N VAL A 173 -9.55 2.21 -11.15
CA VAL A 173 -10.93 2.69 -11.42
C VAL A 173 -11.53 3.38 -10.19
N PRO A 174 -11.50 2.82 -8.97
CA PRO A 174 -12.01 3.52 -7.79
C PRO A 174 -11.28 4.82 -7.50
N ILE A 175 -9.95 4.86 -7.61
CA ILE A 175 -9.16 6.10 -7.43
C ILE A 175 -9.58 7.16 -8.44
N ALA A 176 -9.68 6.80 -9.73
CA ALA A 176 -10.09 7.72 -10.78
C ALA A 176 -11.50 8.26 -10.55
N LEU A 177 -12.44 7.40 -10.15
CA LEU A 177 -13.80 7.81 -9.79
C LEU A 177 -13.80 8.77 -8.60
N GLY A 178 -13.03 8.47 -7.54
CA GLY A 178 -12.89 9.35 -6.39
C GLY A 178 -12.33 10.73 -6.77
N PHE A 179 -11.29 10.76 -7.61
CA PHE A 179 -10.70 12.00 -8.12
C PHE A 179 -11.70 12.82 -8.95
N VAL A 180 -12.45 12.18 -9.84
CA VAL A 180 -13.51 12.84 -10.64
C VAL A 180 -14.58 13.42 -9.72
N VAL A 181 -15.05 12.66 -8.74
CA VAL A 181 -16.05 13.15 -7.76
C VAL A 181 -15.49 14.34 -6.98
N ASN A 182 -14.21 14.29 -6.55
CA ASN A 182 -13.58 15.42 -5.88
C ASN A 182 -13.54 16.67 -6.78
N HIS A 183 -13.22 16.50 -8.05
CA HIS A 183 -13.11 17.61 -8.99
C HIS A 183 -14.46 18.29 -9.24
N PHE A 184 -15.54 17.52 -9.46
CA PHE A 184 -16.86 18.08 -9.80
C PHE A 184 -17.73 18.42 -8.58
N PHE A 185 -17.56 17.74 -7.45
CA PHE A 185 -18.38 17.87 -6.25
C PHE A 185 -17.58 18.27 -5.03
N HIS A 186 -16.75 19.30 -5.17
CA HIS A 186 -15.80 19.74 -4.14
C HIS A 186 -16.44 20.03 -2.77
N ALA A 187 -17.62 20.68 -2.73
CA ALA A 187 -18.33 20.96 -1.49
C ALA A 187 -18.81 19.70 -0.76
N PHE A 188 -19.24 18.68 -1.50
CA PHE A 188 -19.59 17.37 -0.95
C PHE A 188 -18.37 16.66 -0.41
N THR A 189 -17.28 16.67 -1.19
CA THR A 189 -16.05 15.96 -0.86
C THR A 189 -15.38 16.52 0.39
N GLN A 190 -15.39 17.83 0.62
CA GLN A 190 -14.86 18.43 1.85
C GLN A 190 -15.53 17.86 3.13
N ASN A 191 -16.81 17.56 3.09
CA ASN A 191 -17.52 16.94 4.20
C ASN A 191 -17.25 15.43 4.28
N ALA A 192 -17.17 14.74 3.13
CA ALA A 192 -16.88 13.31 3.06
C ALA A 192 -15.49 12.99 3.58
N VAL A 193 -14.47 13.78 3.22
CA VAL A 193 -13.06 13.57 3.64
C VAL A 193 -12.89 13.60 5.16
N ARG A 194 -13.72 14.35 5.90
CA ARG A 194 -13.69 14.38 7.37
C ARG A 194 -14.08 13.04 8.01
N VAL A 195 -14.92 12.26 7.35
CA VAL A 195 -15.41 10.96 7.82
C VAL A 195 -14.61 9.81 7.19
N LEU A 196 -13.82 10.12 6.17
CA LEU A 196 -13.06 9.13 5.40
C LEU A 196 -12.12 8.26 6.25
N PRO A 197 -11.38 8.78 7.26
CA PRO A 197 -10.56 7.95 8.15
C PRO A 197 -11.37 6.84 8.82
N LEU A 198 -12.59 7.13 9.26
CA LEU A 198 -13.47 6.14 9.88
C LEU A 198 -13.87 5.04 8.88
N ILE A 199 -14.29 5.43 7.66
CA ILE A 199 -14.70 4.49 6.62
C ILE A 199 -13.52 3.61 6.19
N SER A 200 -12.38 4.23 5.91
CA SER A 200 -11.17 3.52 5.47
C SER A 200 -10.65 2.58 6.55
N THR A 201 -10.57 3.02 7.80
CA THR A 201 -10.12 2.15 8.91
C THR A 201 -11.07 0.99 9.11
N THR A 202 -12.39 1.22 9.08
CA THR A 202 -13.37 0.15 9.20
C THR A 202 -13.22 -0.87 8.07
N ALA A 203 -13.09 -0.42 6.82
CA ALA A 203 -12.87 -1.30 5.69
C ALA A 203 -11.57 -2.10 5.82
N ILE A 204 -10.47 -1.47 6.22
CA ILE A 204 -9.17 -2.13 6.44
C ILE A 204 -9.27 -3.16 7.57
N VAL A 205 -9.94 -2.84 8.67
CA VAL A 205 -10.16 -3.77 9.79
C VAL A 205 -10.96 -4.99 9.32
N LEU A 206 -12.02 -4.81 8.53
CA LEU A 206 -12.81 -5.91 7.96
C LEU A 206 -11.97 -6.76 6.99
N ILE A 207 -11.14 -6.15 6.16
CA ILE A 207 -10.21 -6.88 5.28
C ILE A 207 -9.26 -7.74 6.11
N ILE A 208 -8.69 -7.18 7.17
CA ILE A 208 -7.76 -7.91 8.06
C ILE A 208 -8.49 -9.06 8.76
N CYS A 209 -9.70 -8.84 9.27
CA CYS A 209 -10.52 -9.90 9.84
C CYS A 209 -10.69 -11.06 8.86
N ALA A 210 -11.11 -10.76 7.61
CA ALA A 210 -11.34 -11.76 6.59
C ALA A 210 -10.08 -12.54 6.24
N VAL A 211 -8.96 -11.82 6.01
CA VAL A 211 -7.70 -12.43 5.54
C VAL A 211 -7.02 -13.20 6.66
N VAL A 212 -6.92 -12.63 7.87
CA VAL A 212 -6.23 -13.25 8.99
C VAL A 212 -7.00 -14.47 9.48
N SER A 213 -8.33 -14.38 9.63
CA SER A 213 -9.13 -15.53 10.08
C SER A 213 -9.08 -16.70 9.08
N ALA A 214 -9.14 -16.40 7.77
CA ALA A 214 -9.05 -17.41 6.72
C ALA A 214 -7.68 -18.10 6.64
N ASN A 215 -6.61 -17.44 7.07
CA ASN A 215 -5.23 -17.95 6.99
C ASN A 215 -4.61 -18.19 8.37
N SER A 216 -5.39 -18.21 9.44
CA SER A 216 -4.90 -18.29 10.83
C SER A 216 -3.93 -19.45 11.07
N ALA A 217 -4.21 -20.65 10.57
CA ALA A 217 -3.35 -21.81 10.70
C ALA A 217 -1.97 -21.61 10.02
N LYS A 218 -1.95 -21.03 8.81
CA LYS A 218 -0.70 -20.73 8.09
C LYS A 218 0.10 -19.62 8.79
N ILE A 219 -0.59 -18.62 9.32
CA ILE A 219 0.05 -17.51 10.06
C ILE A 219 0.66 -18.01 11.37
N MET A 220 0.00 -18.91 12.07
CA MET A 220 0.54 -19.50 13.32
C MET A 220 1.81 -20.31 13.10
N THR A 221 1.93 -20.98 11.95
CA THR A 221 3.12 -21.80 11.63
C THR A 221 4.26 -21.01 11.02
N SER A 222 3.97 -20.00 10.19
CA SER A 222 4.97 -19.29 9.40
C SER A 222 5.04 -17.78 9.68
N GLY A 223 4.18 -17.27 10.56
CA GLY A 223 4.00 -15.82 10.75
C GLY A 223 5.23 -15.11 11.28
N LEU A 224 6.00 -15.75 12.20
CA LEU A 224 7.23 -15.17 12.73
C LEU A 224 8.30 -15.00 11.63
N LEU A 225 8.44 -16.00 10.76
CA LEU A 225 9.35 -15.95 9.62
C LEU A 225 8.95 -14.84 8.66
N ILE A 226 7.67 -14.75 8.31
CA ILE A 226 7.16 -13.70 7.42
C ILE A 226 7.32 -12.32 8.04
N LEU A 227 7.04 -12.18 9.33
CA LEU A 227 7.25 -10.92 10.05
C LEU A 227 8.71 -10.46 9.99
N ALA A 228 9.65 -11.38 10.24
CA ALA A 228 11.08 -11.08 10.12
C ALA A 228 11.47 -10.65 8.70
N VAL A 229 10.99 -11.37 7.69
CA VAL A 229 11.25 -11.04 6.28
C VAL A 229 10.68 -9.68 5.90
N VAL A 230 9.45 -9.36 6.32
CA VAL A 230 8.81 -8.06 6.04
C VAL A 230 9.54 -6.91 6.73
N ILE A 231 9.95 -7.10 7.99
CA ILE A 231 10.76 -6.09 8.71
C ILE A 231 12.09 -5.86 7.98
N LEU A 232 12.80 -6.92 7.62
CA LEU A 232 14.06 -6.82 6.89
C LEU A 232 13.89 -6.18 5.51
N HIS A 233 12.83 -6.55 4.78
CA HIS A 233 12.52 -5.95 3.49
C HIS A 233 12.32 -4.43 3.59
N ASN A 234 11.56 -3.96 4.59
CA ASN A 234 11.37 -2.53 4.81
C ASN A 234 12.66 -1.82 5.25
N LEU A 235 13.43 -2.41 6.19
CA LEU A 235 14.70 -1.83 6.64
C LEU A 235 15.71 -1.72 5.50
N LEU A 236 15.84 -2.77 4.68
CA LEU A 236 16.70 -2.74 3.49
C LEU A 236 16.19 -1.74 2.45
N GLY A 237 14.88 -1.61 2.30
CA GLY A 237 14.26 -0.58 1.46
C GLY A 237 14.66 0.84 1.90
N TYR A 238 14.57 1.14 3.19
CA TYR A 238 15.02 2.44 3.73
C TYR A 238 16.52 2.67 3.54
N LEU A 239 17.35 1.66 3.82
CA LEU A 239 18.80 1.77 3.66
C LEU A 239 19.20 1.98 2.21
N THR A 240 18.62 1.23 1.29
CA THR A 240 18.91 1.35 -0.15
C THR A 240 18.36 2.65 -0.73
N GLY A 241 17.15 3.05 -0.34
CA GLY A 241 16.56 4.34 -0.72
C GLY A 241 17.41 5.53 -0.24
N PHE A 242 17.85 5.50 1.02
CA PHE A 242 18.80 6.48 1.56
C PHE A 242 20.12 6.48 0.78
N GLY A 243 20.67 5.29 0.49
CA GLY A 243 21.90 5.14 -0.28
C GLY A 243 21.80 5.73 -1.69
N VAL A 244 20.71 5.47 -2.41
CA VAL A 244 20.44 6.04 -3.74
C VAL A 244 20.32 7.56 -3.67
N GLY A 245 19.54 8.08 -2.70
CA GLY A 245 19.38 9.52 -2.51
C GLY A 245 20.72 10.21 -2.25
N LYS A 246 21.58 9.65 -1.39
CA LYS A 246 22.91 10.16 -1.10
C LYS A 246 23.84 10.07 -2.30
N LEU A 247 23.82 8.96 -3.05
CA LEU A 247 24.65 8.74 -4.23
C LEU A 247 24.33 9.75 -5.35
N LEU A 248 23.06 10.03 -5.54
CA LEU A 248 22.56 10.96 -6.53
C LEU A 248 22.58 12.42 -6.05
N LYS A 249 23.10 12.69 -4.86
CA LYS A 249 23.19 14.01 -4.23
C LYS A 249 21.83 14.73 -4.20
N LEU A 250 20.76 13.96 -3.95
CA LEU A 250 19.44 14.52 -3.75
C LEU A 250 19.41 15.29 -2.42
N ASP A 251 18.55 16.31 -2.34
CA ASP A 251 18.38 17.05 -1.09
C ASP A 251 17.92 16.11 0.03
N LEU A 252 18.33 16.38 1.28
CA LEU A 252 17.96 15.58 2.44
C LEU A 252 16.44 15.42 2.57
N SER A 253 15.67 16.40 2.13
CA SER A 253 14.20 16.31 2.07
C SER A 253 13.67 15.22 1.12
N LEU A 254 14.49 14.80 0.13
CA LEU A 254 14.17 13.78 -0.86
C LEU A 254 14.63 12.38 -0.42
N ILE A 255 15.57 12.29 0.50
CA ILE A 255 16.14 11.03 0.98
C ILE A 255 15.16 10.23 1.86
N HIS A 256 14.14 10.89 2.40
CA HIS A 256 13.13 10.26 3.25
C HIS A 256 12.05 9.47 2.49
N ILE A 257 12.27 9.23 1.23
CA ILE A 257 11.43 8.35 0.42
C ILE A 257 11.79 6.90 0.70
#